data_4ead2b7f557cef3c8d94b187bd16cddd
#
_entry.id   4ead2b7f557cef3c8d94b187bd16cddd
#
_cell.length_a   1.000
_cell.length_b   1.000
_cell.length_c   1.000
_cell.angle_alpha   90.00
_cell.angle_beta   90.00
_cell.angle_gamma   90.00
#
_symmetry.space_group_name_H-M   'P 1'
#
loop_
_entity.id
_entity.type
_entity.pdbx_description
1 polymer ?
#
loop_
_entity_poly.entity_id
_entity_poly.type
_entity_poly.pdbx_seq_one_letter_code
_entity_poly.pdbx_strand_id
1 'polypeptide(L)'
;GDLRSTDQGVCVVGSRQADEAALEVASYVSRALVEAGLTVVSGLAAGIDSAAHTSALEAGGRTVAVMGTGLERTYPRQNAELRRRIAGDGGLVITQFEPGATVTRASFPMRNAVMSGYGITTFVVAASEHSGTRTQARNAVKHGRGVILSHRVARETSWGQEMANSGEALVAEGTADILKHVRALQAERALAEELMQELASL
;
A
#
# COMPACT_ATOMS: atom_id res chain seq x y z
N GLY A 1 3.57 -17.87 -3.31
CA GLY A 1 2.47 -17.28 -4.08
C GLY A 1 2.90 -16.91 -5.49
N ASP A 2 1.97 -16.48 -6.32
CA ASP A 2 2.16 -16.27 -7.75
C ASP A 2 2.37 -14.79 -8.09
N LEU A 3 3.41 -14.49 -8.86
CA LEU A 3 3.59 -13.17 -9.47
C LEU A 3 2.67 -13.05 -10.69
N ARG A 4 1.86 -11.98 -10.73
CA ARG A 4 0.95 -11.71 -11.84
C ARG A 4 1.30 -10.36 -12.46
N SER A 5 1.50 -10.32 -13.76
CA SER A 5 1.76 -9.08 -14.51
C SER A 5 0.55 -8.14 -14.53
N THR A 6 -0.64 -8.68 -14.28
CA THR A 6 -1.92 -7.95 -14.25
C THR A 6 -2.29 -7.41 -12.87
N ASP A 7 -1.43 -7.58 -11.85
CA ASP A 7 -1.72 -7.04 -10.52
C ASP A 7 -1.85 -5.50 -10.57
N GLN A 8 -3.05 -5.02 -10.30
CA GLN A 8 -3.32 -3.62 -10.06
C GLN A 8 -3.41 -3.39 -8.55
N GLY A 9 -2.26 -3.17 -7.94
CA GLY A 9 -2.13 -3.13 -6.49
C GLY A 9 -2.30 -1.73 -5.91
N VAL A 10 -3.17 -1.61 -4.91
CA VAL A 10 -3.29 -0.41 -4.08
C VAL A 10 -2.56 -0.65 -2.77
N CYS A 11 -1.55 0.18 -2.48
CA CYS A 11 -0.84 0.14 -1.21
C CYS A 11 -1.73 0.73 -0.11
N VAL A 12 -2.13 -0.09 0.87
CA VAL A 12 -2.86 0.36 2.06
C VAL A 12 -1.89 0.37 3.24
N VAL A 13 -1.57 1.55 3.75
CA VAL A 13 -0.48 1.73 4.73
C VAL A 13 -0.88 2.65 5.87
N GLY A 14 -0.18 2.52 7.00
CA GLY A 14 -0.44 3.42 8.12
C GLY A 14 0.32 3.08 9.40
N SER A 15 -0.19 3.58 10.51
CA SER A 15 0.39 3.41 11.84
C SER A 15 0.44 1.94 12.27
N ARG A 16 1.55 1.56 12.93
CA ARG A 16 1.68 0.27 13.63
C ARG A 16 0.89 0.24 14.94
N GLN A 17 0.60 1.41 15.49
CA GLN A 17 -0.19 1.64 16.70
C GLN A 17 -1.44 2.44 16.32
N ALA A 18 -2.24 1.88 15.41
CA ALA A 18 -3.49 2.49 14.99
C ALA A 18 -4.58 2.27 16.05
N ASP A 19 -5.44 3.26 16.22
CA ASP A 19 -6.68 3.11 16.98
C ASP A 19 -7.70 2.24 16.23
N GLU A 20 -8.76 1.84 16.94
CA GLU A 20 -9.79 0.95 16.40
C GLU A 20 -10.47 1.54 15.16
N ALA A 21 -10.77 2.83 15.17
CA ALA A 21 -11.39 3.50 14.04
C ALA A 21 -10.49 3.45 12.77
N ALA A 22 -9.18 3.64 12.92
CA ALA A 22 -8.25 3.53 11.81
C ALA A 22 -8.10 2.09 11.29
N LEU A 23 -8.16 1.09 12.18
CA LEU A 23 -8.16 -0.33 11.81
C LEU A 23 -9.44 -0.70 11.05
N GLU A 24 -10.59 -0.19 11.47
CA GLU A 24 -11.87 -0.35 10.76
C GLU A 24 -11.83 0.25 9.36
N VAL A 25 -11.30 1.47 9.22
CA VAL A 25 -11.12 2.12 7.91
C VAL A 25 -10.23 1.27 7.00
N ALA A 26 -9.08 0.79 7.51
CA ALA A 26 -8.19 -0.08 6.74
C ALA A 26 -8.89 -1.36 6.27
N SER A 27 -9.65 -1.97 7.16
CA SER A 27 -10.41 -3.20 6.89
C SER A 27 -11.51 -2.97 5.86
N TYR A 28 -12.30 -1.92 6.03
CA TYR A 28 -13.39 -1.58 5.13
C TYR A 28 -12.90 -1.24 3.72
N VAL A 29 -11.87 -0.40 3.63
CA VAL A 29 -11.26 -0.02 2.35
C VAL A 29 -10.66 -1.24 1.65
N SER A 30 -9.97 -2.10 2.38
CA SER A 30 -9.37 -3.30 1.78
C SER A 30 -10.41 -4.25 1.20
N ARG A 31 -11.55 -4.44 1.87
CA ARG A 31 -12.69 -5.19 1.31
C ARG A 31 -13.24 -4.53 0.05
N ALA A 32 -13.47 -3.21 0.08
CA ALA A 32 -13.98 -2.48 -1.07
C ALA A 32 -13.02 -2.51 -2.28
N LEU A 33 -11.71 -2.50 -2.05
CA LEU A 33 -10.72 -2.69 -3.10
C LEU A 33 -10.82 -4.09 -3.72
N VAL A 34 -10.95 -5.13 -2.90
CA VAL A 34 -11.15 -6.52 -3.36
C VAL A 34 -12.41 -6.66 -4.18
N GLU A 35 -13.54 -6.11 -3.71
CA GLU A 35 -14.83 -6.09 -4.43
C GLU A 35 -14.72 -5.37 -5.77
N ALA A 36 -13.83 -4.37 -5.87
CA ALA A 36 -13.52 -3.68 -7.12
C ALA A 36 -12.52 -4.42 -8.02
N GLY A 37 -12.11 -5.64 -7.67
CA GLY A 37 -11.14 -6.44 -8.42
C GLY A 37 -9.68 -6.01 -8.26
N LEU A 38 -9.37 -5.21 -7.25
CA LEU A 38 -8.04 -4.67 -7.01
C LEU A 38 -7.26 -5.51 -5.98
N THR A 39 -5.95 -5.56 -6.16
CA THR A 39 -5.04 -6.24 -5.23
C THR A 39 -4.64 -5.29 -4.10
N VAL A 40 -4.76 -5.75 -2.85
CA VAL A 40 -4.28 -5.00 -1.68
C VAL A 40 -2.78 -5.26 -1.51
N VAL A 41 -1.97 -4.21 -1.48
CA VAL A 41 -0.52 -4.28 -1.23
C VAL A 41 -0.22 -3.68 0.13
N SER A 42 0.55 -4.35 0.97
CA SER A 42 0.99 -3.75 2.22
C SER A 42 2.30 -4.38 2.73
N GLY A 43 2.77 -3.90 3.88
CA GLY A 43 4.12 -4.22 4.35
C GLY A 43 4.22 -5.29 5.43
N LEU A 44 3.12 -5.98 5.74
CA LEU A 44 3.06 -7.01 6.78
C LEU A 44 3.47 -6.52 8.19
N ALA A 45 3.41 -5.22 8.44
CA ALA A 45 3.65 -4.65 9.77
C ALA A 45 2.42 -4.85 10.68
N ALA A 46 2.57 -4.57 11.97
CA ALA A 46 1.44 -4.50 12.89
C ALA A 46 0.51 -3.31 12.51
N GLY A 47 -0.71 -3.33 13.03
CA GLY A 47 -1.68 -2.24 12.84
C GLY A 47 -2.32 -2.26 11.45
N ILE A 48 -2.26 -1.15 10.74
CA ILE A 48 -2.95 -0.96 9.46
C ILE A 48 -2.59 -2.03 8.43
N ASP A 49 -1.31 -2.38 8.30
CA ASP A 49 -0.86 -3.36 7.32
C ASP A 49 -1.49 -4.75 7.55
N SER A 50 -1.51 -5.19 8.83
CA SER A 50 -2.12 -6.49 9.19
C SER A 50 -3.63 -6.47 8.97
N ALA A 51 -4.31 -5.39 9.33
CA ALA A 51 -5.75 -5.24 9.13
C ALA A 51 -6.10 -5.29 7.63
N ALA A 52 -5.32 -4.58 6.80
CA ALA A 52 -5.51 -4.57 5.35
C ALA A 52 -5.36 -5.96 4.73
N HIS A 53 -4.29 -6.68 5.05
CA HIS A 53 -4.07 -8.03 4.54
C HIS A 53 -5.15 -9.01 5.01
N THR A 54 -5.48 -8.99 6.29
CA THR A 54 -6.49 -9.88 6.87
C THR A 54 -7.83 -9.69 6.20
N SER A 55 -8.29 -8.44 6.07
CA SER A 55 -9.57 -8.12 5.46
C SER A 55 -9.63 -8.44 3.97
N ALA A 56 -8.51 -8.28 3.25
CA ALA A 56 -8.44 -8.69 1.85
C ALA A 56 -8.59 -10.21 1.69
N LEU A 57 -7.93 -11.01 2.53
CA LEU A 57 -8.06 -12.47 2.52
C LEU A 57 -9.47 -12.93 2.92
N GLU A 58 -10.06 -12.31 3.95
CA GLU A 58 -11.42 -12.63 4.41
C GLU A 58 -12.50 -12.30 3.35
N ALA A 59 -12.22 -11.30 2.51
CA ALA A 59 -13.07 -10.98 1.37
C ALA A 59 -12.82 -11.89 0.14
N GLY A 60 -11.96 -12.92 0.27
CA GLY A 60 -11.60 -13.82 -0.83
C GLY A 60 -10.73 -13.17 -1.91
N GLY A 61 -10.11 -12.02 -1.59
CA GLY A 61 -9.31 -11.24 -2.52
C GLY A 61 -7.83 -11.55 -2.46
N ARG A 62 -7.12 -10.97 -3.44
CA ARG A 62 -5.68 -11.07 -3.54
C ARG A 62 -4.98 -10.00 -2.71
N THR A 63 -3.93 -10.38 -2.00
CA THR A 63 -3.07 -9.42 -1.31
C THR A 63 -1.59 -9.75 -1.49
N VAL A 64 -0.77 -8.70 -1.56
CA VAL A 64 0.69 -8.80 -1.75
C VAL A 64 1.39 -8.19 -0.54
N ALA A 65 2.17 -9.01 0.16
CA ALA A 65 2.99 -8.55 1.27
C ALA A 65 4.43 -8.28 0.83
N VAL A 66 4.88 -7.05 1.00
CA VAL A 66 6.28 -6.66 0.76
C VAL A 66 7.02 -6.66 2.09
N MET A 67 8.00 -7.55 2.28
CA MET A 67 8.65 -7.75 3.57
C MET A 67 9.91 -6.90 3.73
N GLY A 68 10.17 -6.47 4.96
CA GLY A 68 11.43 -5.82 5.36
C GLY A 68 12.51 -6.78 5.87
N THR A 69 12.31 -8.10 5.69
CA THR A 69 13.23 -9.20 6.02
C THR A 69 13.36 -10.13 4.85
N GLY A 70 14.33 -11.03 4.88
CA GLY A 70 14.39 -12.17 3.97
C GLY A 70 13.24 -13.16 4.19
N LEU A 71 13.00 -14.04 3.20
CA LEU A 71 11.86 -14.97 3.21
C LEU A 71 11.91 -16.03 4.34
N GLU A 72 13.07 -16.32 4.91
CA GLU A 72 13.21 -17.24 6.05
C GLU A 72 12.84 -16.59 7.40
N ARG A 73 12.60 -15.29 7.41
CA ARG A 73 12.29 -14.51 8.61
C ARG A 73 10.92 -13.86 8.49
N THR A 74 10.27 -13.67 9.61
CA THR A 74 9.02 -12.88 9.66
C THR A 74 9.13 -11.81 10.74
N TYR A 75 8.88 -10.58 10.38
CA TYR A 75 8.80 -9.46 11.30
C TYR A 75 7.55 -8.61 11.04
N PRO A 76 6.73 -8.34 12.06
CA PRO A 76 6.83 -8.90 13.42
C PRO A 76 6.45 -10.39 13.45
N ARG A 77 6.97 -11.15 14.44
CA ARG A 77 6.73 -12.60 14.54
C ARG A 77 5.26 -12.97 14.66
N GLN A 78 4.45 -12.12 15.27
CA GLN A 78 3.00 -12.30 15.40
C GLN A 78 2.28 -12.42 14.07
N ASN A 79 2.83 -11.87 12.98
CA ASN A 79 2.25 -11.92 11.64
C ASN A 79 2.73 -13.15 10.81
N ALA A 80 3.37 -14.14 11.45
CA ALA A 80 3.86 -15.33 10.75
C ALA A 80 2.71 -16.17 10.16
N GLU A 81 1.59 -16.28 10.88
CA GLU A 81 0.39 -16.96 10.38
C GLU A 81 -0.23 -16.21 9.20
N LEU A 82 -0.39 -14.89 9.35
CA LEU A 82 -0.90 -14.03 8.27
C LEU A 82 -0.05 -14.15 7.00
N ARG A 83 1.28 -14.15 7.15
CA ARG A 83 2.20 -14.37 6.03
C ARG A 83 1.96 -15.72 5.33
N ARG A 84 1.76 -16.81 6.10
CA ARG A 84 1.47 -18.14 5.51
C ARG A 84 0.15 -18.14 4.76
N ARG A 85 -0.87 -17.53 5.30
CA ARG A 85 -2.17 -17.36 4.63
C ARG A 85 -2.01 -16.58 3.33
N ILE A 86 -1.31 -15.45 3.34
CA ILE A 86 -1.06 -14.66 2.12
C ILE A 86 -0.39 -15.51 1.04
N ALA A 87 0.62 -16.30 1.40
CA ALA A 87 1.33 -17.14 0.43
C ALA A 87 0.50 -18.32 -0.07
N GLY A 88 -0.41 -18.87 0.76
CA GLY A 88 -1.22 -20.04 0.47
C GLY A 88 -2.54 -19.76 -0.24
N ASP A 89 -3.18 -18.62 0.09
CA ASP A 89 -4.54 -18.29 -0.35
C ASP A 89 -4.56 -17.41 -1.63
N GLY A 90 -3.63 -17.63 -2.55
CA GLY A 90 -3.59 -16.96 -3.85
C GLY A 90 -2.96 -15.56 -3.84
N GLY A 91 -2.37 -15.15 -2.72
CA GLY A 91 -1.60 -13.92 -2.60
C GLY A 91 -0.13 -14.09 -3.00
N LEU A 92 0.69 -13.10 -2.64
CA LEU A 92 2.12 -13.08 -2.92
C LEU A 92 2.89 -12.46 -1.74
N VAL A 93 4.03 -13.05 -1.41
CA VAL A 93 5.00 -12.50 -0.45
C VAL A 93 6.30 -12.24 -1.19
N ILE A 94 6.74 -11.00 -1.20
CA ILE A 94 7.98 -10.57 -1.87
C ILE A 94 8.91 -9.86 -0.92
N THR A 95 10.20 -9.91 -1.25
CA THR A 95 11.25 -9.15 -0.57
C THR A 95 12.42 -8.91 -1.52
N GLN A 96 13.17 -7.84 -1.27
CA GLN A 96 14.42 -7.52 -1.95
C GLN A 96 15.66 -7.98 -1.17
N PHE A 97 15.45 -8.60 0.01
CA PHE A 97 16.51 -8.99 0.91
C PHE A 97 16.84 -10.46 0.75
N GLU A 98 18.11 -10.81 1.02
CA GLU A 98 18.58 -12.21 1.06
C GLU A 98 17.71 -13.07 2.00
N PRO A 99 17.53 -14.37 1.71
CA PRO A 99 16.57 -15.24 2.43
C PRO A 99 16.66 -15.19 3.96
N GLY A 100 17.85 -15.21 4.52
CA GLY A 100 18.11 -15.18 5.97
C GLY A 100 18.21 -13.78 6.58
N ALA A 101 18.07 -12.70 5.78
CA ALA A 101 18.28 -11.34 6.26
C ALA A 101 17.31 -10.95 7.38
N THR A 102 17.86 -10.37 8.43
CA THR A 102 17.10 -9.82 9.57
C THR A 102 16.70 -8.36 9.31
N VAL A 103 15.70 -7.89 10.05
CA VAL A 103 15.28 -6.49 9.98
C VAL A 103 16.35 -5.57 10.55
N THR A 104 16.56 -4.43 9.85
CA THR A 104 17.37 -3.31 10.30
C THR A 104 16.55 -2.02 10.19
N ARG A 105 17.05 -0.91 10.73
CA ARG A 105 16.39 0.40 10.55
C ARG A 105 16.28 0.79 9.08
N ALA A 106 17.27 0.46 8.25
CA ALA A 106 17.28 0.75 6.83
C ALA A 106 16.33 -0.13 6.02
N SER A 107 16.00 -1.33 6.50
CA SER A 107 15.14 -2.27 5.77
C SER A 107 13.74 -1.69 5.50
N PHE A 108 13.20 -0.90 6.41
CA PHE A 108 11.84 -0.35 6.26
C PHE A 108 11.74 0.71 5.14
N PRO A 109 12.61 1.75 5.08
CA PRO A 109 12.62 2.67 3.96
C PRO A 109 12.87 1.99 2.61
N MET A 110 13.78 1.02 2.55
CA MET A 110 14.08 0.25 1.34
C MET A 110 12.87 -0.56 0.88
N ARG A 111 12.21 -1.27 1.79
CA ARG A 111 10.98 -2.01 1.53
C ARG A 111 9.86 -1.10 1.04
N ASN A 112 9.72 0.08 1.64
CA ASN A 112 8.71 1.05 1.24
C ASN A 112 8.91 1.52 -0.21
N ALA A 113 10.16 1.67 -0.67
CA ALA A 113 10.43 1.99 -2.07
C ALA A 113 9.96 0.87 -3.01
N VAL A 114 10.22 -0.41 -2.68
CA VAL A 114 9.68 -1.54 -3.48
C VAL A 114 8.16 -1.54 -3.48
N MET A 115 7.55 -1.34 -2.32
CA MET A 115 6.10 -1.35 -2.17
C MET A 115 5.42 -0.25 -3.00
N SER A 116 5.94 0.98 -2.97
CA SER A 116 5.42 2.10 -3.76
C SER A 116 5.66 1.93 -5.27
N GLY A 117 6.75 1.26 -5.67
CA GLY A 117 7.01 0.92 -7.07
C GLY A 117 6.07 -0.17 -7.59
N TYR A 118 5.75 -1.16 -6.75
CA TYR A 118 4.83 -2.25 -7.09
C TYR A 118 3.38 -1.79 -7.19
N GLY A 119 2.93 -0.92 -6.27
CA GLY A 119 1.57 -0.40 -6.26
C GLY A 119 1.32 0.66 -7.34
N ILE A 120 0.09 0.74 -7.82
CA ILE A 120 -0.37 1.81 -8.73
C ILE A 120 -0.65 3.11 -7.98
N THR A 121 -1.06 3.01 -6.72
CA THR A 121 -1.30 4.14 -5.83
C THR A 121 -1.06 3.73 -4.37
N THR A 122 -0.86 4.71 -3.50
CA THR A 122 -0.71 4.51 -2.05
C THR A 122 -1.81 5.25 -1.31
N PHE A 123 -2.64 4.51 -0.55
CA PHE A 123 -3.59 5.07 0.40
C PHE A 123 -3.01 5.04 1.81
N VAL A 124 -2.91 6.20 2.43
CA VAL A 124 -2.47 6.39 3.82
C VAL A 124 -3.66 6.52 4.74
N VAL A 125 -3.92 5.49 5.54
CA VAL A 125 -5.10 5.40 6.44
C VAL A 125 -4.92 6.28 7.69
N ALA A 126 -3.78 6.12 8.36
CA ALA A 126 -3.44 6.85 9.58
C ALA A 126 -1.93 6.98 9.72
N ALA A 127 -1.46 8.12 10.15
CA ALA A 127 -0.04 8.37 10.35
C ALA A 127 0.17 9.45 11.42
N SER A 128 1.32 9.40 12.08
CA SER A 128 1.80 10.51 12.91
C SER A 128 2.78 11.39 12.16
N GLU A 129 3.14 12.52 12.75
CA GLU A 129 4.10 13.48 12.17
C GLU A 129 5.45 12.85 11.79
N HIS A 130 5.94 11.92 12.62
CA HIS A 130 7.24 11.24 12.41
C HIS A 130 7.09 9.81 11.89
N SER A 131 5.99 9.49 11.23
CA SER A 131 5.71 8.14 10.74
C SER A 131 6.58 7.77 9.54
N GLY A 132 7.01 6.50 9.47
CA GLY A 132 7.61 5.91 8.27
C GLY A 132 6.66 5.91 7.06
N THR A 133 5.37 6.10 7.28
CA THR A 133 4.34 6.23 6.25
C THR A 133 4.54 7.49 5.40
N ARG A 134 5.06 8.58 5.98
CA ARG A 134 5.50 9.77 5.23
C ARG A 134 6.54 9.41 4.15
N THR A 135 7.50 8.54 4.49
CA THR A 135 8.51 8.06 3.53
C THR A 135 7.87 7.24 2.43
N GLN A 136 6.88 6.42 2.75
CA GLN A 136 6.11 5.65 1.75
C GLN A 136 5.38 6.58 0.78
N ALA A 137 4.66 7.59 1.27
CA ALA A 137 3.96 8.56 0.44
C ALA A 137 4.92 9.32 -0.49
N ARG A 138 6.04 9.81 0.03
CA ARG A 138 7.07 10.49 -0.78
C ARG A 138 7.73 9.58 -1.81
N ASN A 139 7.94 8.30 -1.51
CA ASN A 139 8.44 7.35 -2.48
C ASN A 139 7.42 7.11 -3.60
N ALA A 140 6.12 7.05 -3.28
CA ALA A 140 5.07 6.93 -4.29
C ALA A 140 5.11 8.10 -5.27
N VAL A 141 5.16 9.34 -4.77
CA VAL A 141 5.31 10.55 -5.62
C VAL A 141 6.56 10.47 -6.51
N LYS A 142 7.72 10.11 -5.93
CA LYS A 142 8.97 9.95 -6.70
C LYS A 142 8.90 8.89 -7.80
N HIS A 143 8.07 7.87 -7.61
CA HIS A 143 7.84 6.81 -8.61
C HIS A 143 6.73 7.17 -9.61
N GLY A 144 6.21 8.41 -9.57
CA GLY A 144 5.07 8.81 -10.41
C GLY A 144 3.79 8.06 -10.08
N ARG A 145 3.63 7.64 -8.81
CA ARG A 145 2.44 6.94 -8.32
C ARG A 145 1.55 7.88 -7.53
N GLY A 146 0.25 7.75 -7.69
CA GLY A 146 -0.71 8.55 -6.95
C GLY A 146 -0.65 8.30 -5.44
N VAL A 147 -0.95 9.33 -4.67
CA VAL A 147 -1.09 9.26 -3.21
C VAL A 147 -2.47 9.74 -2.83
N ILE A 148 -3.14 8.96 -1.98
CA ILE A 148 -4.41 9.31 -1.38
C ILE A 148 -4.20 9.34 0.13
N LEU A 149 -4.58 10.42 0.78
CA LEU A 149 -4.55 10.57 2.24
C LEU A 149 -5.97 10.49 2.78
N SER A 150 -6.16 9.82 3.91
CA SER A 150 -7.39 10.03 4.67
C SER A 150 -7.46 11.50 5.10
N HIS A 151 -8.68 12.03 5.29
CA HIS A 151 -8.86 13.39 5.81
C HIS A 151 -8.14 13.59 7.16
N ARG A 152 -8.07 12.55 7.98
CA ARG A 152 -7.36 12.57 9.27
C ARG A 152 -5.87 12.86 9.09
N VAL A 153 -5.20 12.15 8.18
CA VAL A 153 -3.77 12.38 7.90
C VAL A 153 -3.54 13.77 7.34
N ALA A 154 -4.40 14.21 6.41
CA ALA A 154 -4.31 15.54 5.81
C ALA A 154 -4.52 16.68 6.82
N ARG A 155 -5.28 16.46 7.89
CA ARG A 155 -5.55 17.47 8.93
C ARG A 155 -4.58 17.42 10.10
N GLU A 156 -4.18 16.21 10.53
CA GLU A 156 -3.45 16.01 11.78
C GLU A 156 -1.93 16.01 11.59
N THR A 157 -1.42 16.03 10.36
CA THR A 157 0.03 16.05 10.10
C THR A 157 0.42 17.22 9.21
N SER A 158 1.55 17.89 9.52
CA SER A 158 2.05 18.99 8.72
C SER A 158 2.43 18.54 7.30
N TRP A 159 3.04 17.38 7.18
CA TRP A 159 3.41 16.80 5.89
C TRP A 159 2.21 16.37 5.04
N GLY A 160 1.11 15.93 5.68
CA GLY A 160 -0.13 15.59 4.99
C GLY A 160 -0.81 16.84 4.44
N GLN A 161 -0.85 17.93 5.22
CA GLN A 161 -1.32 19.22 4.75
C GLN A 161 -0.48 19.75 3.58
N GLU A 162 0.87 19.66 3.70
CA GLU A 162 1.79 20.08 2.64
C GLU A 162 1.50 19.33 1.33
N MET A 163 1.42 18.00 1.37
CA MET A 163 1.17 17.17 0.18
C MET A 163 -0.22 17.42 -0.43
N ALA A 164 -1.24 17.63 0.40
CA ALA A 164 -2.58 17.98 -0.08
C ALA A 164 -2.62 19.35 -0.75
N ASN A 165 -1.98 20.36 -0.14
CA ASN A 165 -1.96 21.73 -0.65
C ASN A 165 -1.10 21.87 -1.93
N SER A 166 -0.02 21.09 -2.06
CA SER A 166 0.83 21.08 -3.26
C SER A 166 0.23 20.28 -4.42
N GLY A 167 -0.86 19.54 -4.20
CA GLY A 167 -1.44 18.63 -5.18
C GLY A 167 -0.69 17.30 -5.36
N GLU A 168 0.32 17.02 -4.52
CA GLU A 168 1.04 15.74 -4.52
C GLU A 168 0.18 14.58 -3.99
N ALA A 169 -0.89 14.89 -3.24
CA ALA A 169 -1.81 13.89 -2.72
C ALA A 169 -3.28 14.34 -2.84
N LEU A 170 -4.14 13.40 -3.17
CA LEU A 170 -5.58 13.55 -3.08
C LEU A 170 -6.06 13.28 -1.65
N VAL A 171 -7.12 13.94 -1.21
CA VAL A 171 -7.72 13.72 0.11
C VAL A 171 -9.04 13.00 -0.06
N ALA A 172 -9.24 11.93 0.71
CA ALA A 172 -10.48 11.16 0.73
C ALA A 172 -11.20 11.36 2.06
N GLU A 173 -12.47 11.74 1.99
CA GLU A 173 -13.36 11.88 3.16
C GLU A 173 -14.03 10.53 3.53
N GLY A 174 -14.10 9.60 2.58
CA GLY A 174 -14.70 8.28 2.78
C GLY A 174 -14.27 7.26 1.72
N THR A 175 -14.73 6.02 1.87
CA THR A 175 -14.33 4.91 0.99
C THR A 175 -14.75 5.14 -0.46
N ALA A 176 -15.90 5.76 -0.70
CA ALA A 176 -16.34 6.09 -2.05
C ALA A 176 -15.35 7.01 -2.77
N ASP A 177 -14.79 7.99 -2.04
CA ASP A 177 -13.77 8.90 -2.59
C ASP A 177 -12.48 8.15 -2.92
N ILE A 178 -12.08 7.21 -2.05
CA ILE A 178 -10.88 6.39 -2.28
C ILE A 178 -11.01 5.62 -3.60
N LEU A 179 -12.11 4.91 -3.79
CA LEU A 179 -12.36 4.16 -5.02
C LEU A 179 -12.44 5.06 -6.26
N LYS A 180 -13.07 6.23 -6.13
CA LYS A 180 -13.11 7.25 -7.18
C LYS A 180 -11.70 7.72 -7.55
N HIS A 181 -10.88 8.06 -6.57
CA HIS A 181 -9.50 8.49 -6.79
C HIS A 181 -8.63 7.38 -7.39
N VAL A 182 -8.76 6.14 -6.91
CA VAL A 182 -8.04 4.99 -7.48
C VAL A 182 -8.40 4.82 -8.96
N ARG A 183 -9.68 4.87 -9.33
CA ARG A 183 -10.12 4.75 -10.72
C ARG A 183 -9.60 5.89 -11.61
N ALA A 184 -9.60 7.12 -11.10
CA ALA A 184 -9.06 8.27 -11.83
C ALA A 184 -7.55 8.08 -12.11
N LEU A 185 -6.78 7.71 -11.09
CA LEU A 185 -5.34 7.46 -11.23
C LEU A 185 -5.03 6.26 -12.15
N GLN A 186 -5.89 5.23 -12.18
CA GLN A 186 -5.77 4.13 -13.13
C GLN A 186 -5.99 4.62 -14.57
N ALA A 187 -7.02 5.44 -14.80
CA ALA A 187 -7.34 5.97 -16.12
C ALA A 187 -6.22 6.90 -16.64
N GLU A 188 -5.70 7.78 -15.80
CA GLU A 188 -4.57 8.66 -16.14
C GLU A 188 -3.33 7.86 -16.54
N ARG A 189 -3.04 6.79 -15.79
CA ARG A 189 -1.91 5.91 -16.08
C ARG A 189 -2.09 5.16 -17.39
N ALA A 190 -3.27 4.60 -17.64
CA ALA A 190 -3.55 3.89 -18.89
C ALA A 190 -3.39 4.81 -20.10
N LEU A 191 -3.88 6.05 -20.01
CA LEU A 191 -3.69 7.05 -21.06
C LEU A 191 -2.22 7.40 -21.28
N ALA A 192 -1.44 7.57 -20.20
CA ALA A 192 -0.02 7.85 -20.29
C ALA A 192 0.76 6.69 -20.94
N GLU A 193 0.43 5.43 -20.59
CA GLU A 193 1.03 4.24 -21.19
C GLU A 193 0.70 4.13 -22.69
N GLU A 194 -0.52 4.44 -23.10
CA GLU A 194 -0.97 4.47 -24.49
C GLU A 194 -0.19 5.52 -25.31
N LEU A 195 -0.13 6.76 -24.80
CA LEU A 195 0.64 7.84 -25.44
C LEU A 195 2.13 7.52 -25.58
N MET A 196 2.72 6.87 -24.56
CA MET A 196 4.13 6.45 -24.63
C MET A 196 4.37 5.35 -25.68
N GLN A 197 3.41 4.43 -25.86
CA GLN A 197 3.48 3.40 -26.90
C GLN A 197 3.36 4.00 -28.30
N GLU A 198 2.46 4.96 -28.49
CA GLU A 198 2.32 5.69 -29.75
C GLU A 198 3.62 6.43 -30.10
N LEU A 199 4.22 7.16 -29.15
CA LEU A 199 5.48 7.87 -29.35
C LEU A 199 6.66 6.93 -29.67
N ALA A 200 6.68 5.74 -29.07
CA ALA A 200 7.73 4.74 -29.31
C ALA A 200 7.60 4.05 -30.69
N SER A 201 6.45 4.18 -31.34
CA SER A 201 6.18 3.61 -32.67
C SER A 201 6.49 4.56 -33.83
N LEU A 202 6.82 5.82 -33.54
CA LEU A 202 7.25 6.85 -34.50
C LEU A 202 8.75 6.83 -34.73
#